data_1eb5034cd1e0e08a421796a062a536c5
#
_entry.id   1eb5034cd1e0e08a421796a062a536c5
#
_cell.length_a   1.000
_cell.length_b   1.000
_cell.length_c   1.000
_cell.angle_alpha   90.00
_cell.angle_beta   90.00
_cell.angle_gamma   90.00
#
_symmetry.space_group_name_H-M   'P 1'
#
loop_
_entity.id
_entity.type
_entity.pdbx_description
1 polymer ?
#
loop_
_entity_poly.entity_id
_entity_poly.type
_entity_poly.pdbx_seq_one_letter_code
_entity_poly.pdbx_strand_id
1 'polypeptide(L)'
;MTINRLLAFSLLLVATLHCSFVHAGEGAFGWIYTLDLQPKGKVEFEQRLQLNQQQAAGTYDALTARTELEYGLTNDLQVAGYINSYYTSANQNYTNPEACGDSPTCTGGYGVPSSHDPSTAYKKSGIEGGSLEAIYRITNPVTSPVGVGLYLEPTWGRNKDELEARLLLQSNFIDDRLILAGNVVVANERLKFIENGNVPESMLDFLVGASYRFAPKWSAGVEARFHNDYSELNLRNQVQRATFIGPNMHYAAKDWWVTGAWRYQLAGGTCMGGGEAECSNARVWDSHSVNEFIVKVGFPLN
;
A
#
# COMPACT_ATOMS: atom_id res chain seq x y z
N MET A 1 -15.18 -17.85 58.53
CA MET A 1 -15.29 -16.56 57.84
C MET A 1 -13.97 -16.16 57.16
N THR A 2 -13.31 -17.04 56.43
CA THR A 2 -11.95 -16.80 55.90
C THR A 2 -11.71 -17.33 54.48
N ILE A 3 -12.54 -18.19 53.94
CA ILE A 3 -12.34 -18.74 52.57
C ILE A 3 -12.91 -17.85 51.48
N ASN A 4 -14.01 -17.14 51.71
CA ASN A 4 -14.64 -16.28 50.72
C ASN A 4 -13.92 -14.96 50.45
N ARG A 5 -13.01 -14.51 51.31
CA ARG A 5 -12.21 -13.29 51.09
C ARG A 5 -10.96 -13.56 50.25
N LEU A 6 -10.41 -14.76 50.29
CA LEU A 6 -9.25 -15.16 49.46
C LEU A 6 -9.66 -15.38 48.01
N LEU A 7 -10.85 -15.93 47.74
CA LEU A 7 -11.37 -16.10 46.38
C LEU A 7 -11.75 -14.76 45.73
N ALA A 8 -12.26 -13.77 46.49
CA ALA A 8 -12.55 -12.44 45.99
C ALA A 8 -11.27 -11.66 45.64
N PHE A 9 -10.19 -11.83 46.38
CA PHE A 9 -8.89 -11.20 46.09
C PHE A 9 -8.21 -11.83 44.88
N SER A 10 -8.33 -13.13 44.67
CA SER A 10 -7.78 -13.84 43.51
C SER A 10 -8.51 -13.49 42.23
N LEU A 11 -9.82 -13.26 42.27
CA LEU A 11 -10.58 -12.79 41.10
C LEU A 11 -10.32 -11.31 40.75
N LEU A 12 -10.03 -10.46 41.77
CA LEU A 12 -9.66 -9.06 41.51
C LEU A 12 -8.24 -8.93 40.90
N LEU A 13 -7.32 -9.83 41.27
CA LEU A 13 -5.94 -9.82 40.77
C LEU A 13 -5.82 -10.33 39.31
N VAL A 14 -6.76 -11.18 38.88
CA VAL A 14 -6.81 -11.68 37.50
C VAL A 14 -7.45 -10.65 36.56
N ALA A 15 -8.32 -9.76 37.06
CA ALA A 15 -8.98 -8.71 36.26
C ALA A 15 -8.06 -7.52 35.93
N THR A 16 -6.92 -7.35 36.62
CA THR A 16 -6.01 -6.20 36.42
C THR A 16 -4.85 -6.47 35.46
N LEU A 17 -4.74 -7.68 34.90
CA LEU A 17 -3.65 -8.06 33.97
C LEU A 17 -4.03 -7.98 32.48
N HIS A 18 -5.19 -7.43 32.16
CA HIS A 18 -5.53 -7.09 30.77
C HIS A 18 -5.20 -5.62 30.47
N CYS A 19 -3.99 -5.19 30.78
CA CYS A 19 -3.44 -4.01 30.15
C CYS A 19 -3.12 -4.41 28.71
N SER A 20 -4.08 -4.26 27.81
CA SER A 20 -3.84 -4.35 26.39
C SER A 20 -2.85 -3.24 26.05
N PHE A 21 -1.58 -3.58 25.86
CA PHE A 21 -0.66 -2.69 25.18
C PHE A 21 -1.18 -2.53 23.75
N VAL A 22 -1.92 -1.49 23.52
CA VAL A 22 -2.25 -1.03 22.17
C VAL A 22 -0.93 -0.55 21.60
N HIS A 23 -0.32 -1.33 20.76
CA HIS A 23 0.72 -0.83 19.87
C HIS A 23 -0.02 -0.07 18.78
N ALA A 24 0.09 1.25 18.78
CA ALA A 24 -0.24 2.06 17.63
C ALA A 24 0.78 1.73 16.55
N GLY A 25 0.33 1.34 15.38
CA GLY A 25 1.16 1.05 14.23
C GLY A 25 0.25 0.64 13.06
N GLU A 26 0.61 1.02 11.85
CA GLU A 26 -0.19 0.81 10.62
C GLU A 26 -0.32 -0.67 10.18
N GLY A 27 -0.13 -1.60 11.11
CA GLY A 27 0.17 -3.00 10.85
C GLY A 27 -0.95 -3.88 10.31
N ALA A 28 -2.22 -3.51 10.41
CA ALA A 28 -3.33 -4.43 10.13
C ALA A 28 -3.46 -4.84 8.66
N PHE A 29 -2.95 -4.04 7.72
CA PHE A 29 -3.09 -4.22 6.27
C PHE A 29 -1.76 -4.06 5.53
N GLY A 30 -1.68 -4.62 4.31
CA GLY A 30 -0.52 -4.47 3.45
C GLY A 30 -0.46 -3.10 2.77
N TRP A 31 -1.56 -2.67 2.15
CA TRP A 31 -1.62 -1.45 1.34
C TRP A 31 -2.57 -0.38 1.87
N ILE A 32 -3.51 -0.74 2.74
CA ILE A 32 -4.46 0.20 3.32
C ILE A 32 -3.81 0.88 4.51
N TYR A 33 -3.76 2.20 4.50
CA TYR A 33 -3.35 3.01 5.64
C TYR A 33 -4.50 3.14 6.63
N THR A 34 -4.18 3.03 7.90
CA THR A 34 -5.10 3.16 9.03
C THR A 34 -4.88 4.47 9.78
N LEU A 35 -5.67 4.71 10.80
CA LEU A 35 -5.55 5.86 11.69
C LEU A 35 -4.90 5.50 13.04
N ASP A 36 -4.18 4.38 13.07
CA ASP A 36 -3.42 3.93 14.23
C ASP A 36 -2.02 4.57 14.20
N LEU A 37 -1.97 5.90 14.41
CA LEU A 37 -0.77 6.72 14.29
C LEU A 37 0.20 6.54 15.46
N GLN A 38 1.47 6.83 15.22
CA GLN A 38 2.48 6.88 16.27
C GLN A 38 2.11 7.92 17.33
N PRO A 39 2.13 7.58 18.63
CA PRO A 39 1.88 8.54 19.70
C PRO A 39 2.90 9.68 19.70
N LYS A 40 2.49 10.85 20.20
CA LYS A 40 3.37 12.02 20.31
C LYS A 40 4.73 11.68 20.92
N GLY A 41 5.79 12.04 20.20
CA GLY A 41 7.18 11.86 20.60
C GLY A 41 7.72 10.44 20.42
N LYS A 42 6.94 9.52 19.86
CA LYS A 42 7.37 8.16 19.54
C LYS A 42 7.90 8.09 18.11
N VAL A 43 8.87 7.19 17.93
CA VAL A 43 9.51 6.90 16.65
C VAL A 43 9.30 5.42 16.34
N GLU A 44 9.02 5.09 15.10
CA GLU A 44 9.04 3.73 14.59
C GLU A 44 9.94 3.64 13.37
N PHE A 45 10.66 2.54 13.25
CA PHE A 45 11.36 2.16 12.03
C PHE A 45 10.54 1.10 11.31
N GLU A 46 10.18 1.35 10.05
CA GLU A 46 9.52 0.35 9.20
C GLU A 46 10.41 -0.02 8.01
N GLN A 47 10.43 -1.31 7.68
CA GLN A 47 10.95 -1.82 6.42
C GLN A 47 9.81 -2.46 5.64
N ARG A 48 9.53 -1.93 4.44
CA ARG A 48 8.54 -2.48 3.50
C ARG A 48 9.26 -3.08 2.30
N LEU A 49 8.83 -4.28 1.93
CA LEU A 49 9.25 -4.97 0.70
C LEU A 49 8.00 -5.31 -0.10
N GLN A 50 7.93 -4.86 -1.35
CA GLN A 50 6.84 -5.19 -2.25
C GLN A 50 7.39 -5.82 -3.51
N LEU A 51 6.90 -7.01 -3.85
CA LEU A 51 7.23 -7.76 -5.06
C LEU A 51 6.01 -7.79 -5.99
N ASN A 52 6.19 -7.25 -7.17
CA ASN A 52 5.22 -7.29 -8.26
C ASN A 52 5.71 -8.33 -9.28
N GLN A 53 4.87 -9.33 -9.56
CA GLN A 53 5.24 -10.46 -10.42
C GLN A 53 4.29 -10.64 -11.58
N GLN A 54 4.86 -11.00 -12.72
CA GLN A 54 4.19 -11.31 -13.98
C GLN A 54 3.42 -10.11 -14.56
N GLN A 55 3.67 -9.88 -15.82
CA GLN A 55 2.89 -8.96 -16.66
C GLN A 55 2.41 -9.71 -17.91
N ALA A 56 2.40 -9.09 -19.09
CA ALA A 56 1.75 -9.62 -20.29
C ALA A 56 2.31 -10.97 -20.78
N ALA A 57 3.62 -11.08 -20.94
CA ALA A 57 4.28 -12.28 -21.45
C ALA A 57 5.70 -12.37 -20.91
N GLY A 58 6.36 -13.51 -21.10
CA GLY A 58 7.73 -13.71 -20.61
C GLY A 58 7.81 -13.70 -19.08
N THR A 59 8.82 -13.03 -18.54
CA THR A 59 9.03 -12.89 -17.10
C THR A 59 9.17 -11.44 -16.71
N TYR A 60 8.53 -11.07 -15.57
CA TYR A 60 8.64 -9.77 -14.95
C TYR A 60 8.59 -9.90 -13.44
N ASP A 61 9.60 -9.35 -12.77
CA ASP A 61 9.68 -9.22 -11.33
C ASP A 61 10.20 -7.82 -11.00
N ALA A 62 9.43 -7.07 -10.21
CA ALA A 62 9.84 -5.78 -9.67
C ALA A 62 9.73 -5.81 -8.16
N LEU A 63 10.87 -5.74 -7.48
CA LEU A 63 10.95 -5.61 -6.03
C LEU A 63 11.21 -4.15 -5.70
N THR A 64 10.36 -3.56 -4.88
CA THR A 64 10.60 -2.25 -4.26
C THR A 64 10.81 -2.42 -2.77
N ALA A 65 11.71 -1.64 -2.22
CA ALA A 65 11.94 -1.58 -0.78
C ALA A 65 11.84 -0.13 -0.31
N ARG A 66 11.06 0.09 0.75
CA ARG A 66 10.98 1.37 1.47
C ARG A 66 11.58 1.17 2.86
N THR A 67 12.55 2.00 3.19
CA THR A 67 13.15 2.08 4.53
C THR A 67 12.70 3.39 5.14
N GLU A 68 12.00 3.33 6.24
CA GLU A 68 11.17 4.39 6.78
C GLU A 68 11.49 4.70 8.23
N LEU A 69 11.39 5.99 8.58
CA LEU A 69 11.31 6.46 9.96
C LEU A 69 10.05 7.30 10.11
N GLU A 70 9.18 6.87 11.00
CA GLU A 70 7.95 7.55 11.40
C GLU A 70 8.15 8.29 12.72
N TYR A 71 7.48 9.42 12.89
CA TYR A 71 7.49 10.21 14.11
C TYR A 71 6.12 10.82 14.41
N GLY A 72 5.61 10.57 15.59
CA GLY A 72 4.40 11.21 16.11
C GLY A 72 4.71 12.66 16.56
N LEU A 73 4.38 13.65 15.71
CA LEU A 73 4.48 15.06 16.06
C LEU A 73 3.47 15.46 17.15
N THR A 74 2.26 14.98 17.00
CA THR A 74 1.18 15.08 18.00
C THR A 74 0.50 13.71 18.10
N ASN A 75 -0.55 13.58 18.92
CA ASN A 75 -1.33 12.34 18.92
C ASN A 75 -2.21 12.18 17.66
N ASP A 76 -2.36 13.24 16.86
CA ASP A 76 -3.20 13.26 15.67
C ASP A 76 -2.44 13.64 14.39
N LEU A 77 -1.11 13.84 14.48
CA LEU A 77 -0.25 14.14 13.33
C LEU A 77 1.03 13.30 13.39
N GLN A 78 1.20 12.42 12.44
CA GLN A 78 2.41 11.64 12.18
C GLN A 78 3.10 12.18 10.93
N VAL A 79 4.42 12.15 10.92
CA VAL A 79 5.24 12.40 9.74
C VAL A 79 6.23 11.27 9.57
N ALA A 80 6.63 11.00 8.33
CA ALA A 80 7.65 10.02 8.03
C ALA A 80 8.57 10.47 6.90
N GLY A 81 9.73 9.82 6.81
CA GLY A 81 10.65 9.97 5.72
C GLY A 81 11.15 8.62 5.23
N TYR A 82 11.23 8.45 3.91
CA TYR A 82 11.61 7.19 3.27
C TYR A 82 12.84 7.31 2.40
N ILE A 83 13.59 6.20 2.35
CA ILE A 83 14.51 5.92 1.25
C ILE A 83 13.91 4.76 0.46
N ASN A 84 13.71 4.99 -0.83
CA ASN A 84 13.14 4.03 -1.74
C ASN A 84 14.26 3.38 -2.58
N SER A 85 14.22 2.06 -2.72
CA SER A 85 15.12 1.30 -3.59
C SER A 85 14.34 0.29 -4.43
N TYR A 86 14.94 -0.15 -5.53
CA TYR A 86 14.28 -1.02 -6.48
C TYR A 86 15.21 -2.10 -7.03
N TYR A 87 14.63 -3.20 -7.47
CA TYR A 87 15.21 -4.19 -8.37
C TYR A 87 14.14 -4.56 -9.40
N THR A 88 14.47 -4.48 -10.68
CA THR A 88 13.60 -4.88 -11.79
C THR A 88 14.31 -5.92 -12.64
N SER A 89 13.62 -7.01 -12.96
CA SER A 89 14.05 -8.05 -13.88
C SER A 89 12.92 -8.33 -14.87
N ALA A 90 13.20 -8.24 -16.16
CA ALA A 90 12.25 -8.53 -17.22
C ALA A 90 12.96 -9.29 -18.35
N ASN A 91 12.26 -10.20 -19.00
CA ASN A 91 12.77 -10.91 -20.17
C ASN A 91 11.60 -11.35 -21.05
N GLN A 92 11.62 -10.95 -22.31
CA GLN A 92 10.54 -11.20 -23.28
C GLN A 92 9.16 -10.76 -22.74
N ASN A 93 9.15 -9.73 -21.91
CA ASN A 93 7.93 -9.17 -21.33
C ASN A 93 7.36 -8.12 -22.29
N TYR A 94 6.50 -8.57 -23.17
CA TYR A 94 5.74 -7.70 -24.06
C TYR A 94 4.48 -7.28 -23.31
N THR A 95 4.46 -6.03 -22.86
CA THR A 95 3.29 -5.44 -22.22
C THR A 95 2.24 -5.18 -23.29
N ASN A 96 1.11 -5.87 -23.20
CA ASN A 96 0.02 -5.79 -24.14
C ASN A 96 0.48 -5.84 -25.63
N PRO A 97 0.80 -7.01 -26.20
CA PRO A 97 1.29 -7.14 -27.57
C PRO A 97 0.37 -6.50 -28.62
N GLU A 98 -0.93 -6.42 -28.34
CA GLU A 98 -1.92 -5.80 -29.22
C GLU A 98 -1.85 -4.26 -29.20
N ALA A 99 -1.48 -3.67 -28.05
CA ALA A 99 -1.26 -2.21 -27.94
C ALA A 99 0.17 -1.82 -28.32
N CYS A 100 1.07 -2.78 -28.42
CA CYS A 100 2.47 -2.53 -28.69
C CYS A 100 2.77 -2.13 -30.13
N GLY A 101 2.05 -2.51 -31.13
CA GLY A 101 2.26 -2.14 -32.53
C GLY A 101 3.52 -1.30 -32.80
N ASP A 102 3.37 -0.16 -33.44
CA ASP A 102 4.44 0.83 -33.64
C ASP A 102 4.49 1.89 -32.52
N SER A 103 3.87 1.63 -31.36
CA SER A 103 3.75 2.61 -30.26
C SER A 103 5.05 2.72 -29.47
N PRO A 104 5.57 3.95 -29.25
CA PRO A 104 6.74 4.19 -28.41
C PRO A 104 6.51 3.88 -26.90
N THR A 105 5.28 3.57 -26.51
CA THR A 105 4.92 3.24 -25.13
C THR A 105 5.05 1.76 -24.79
N CYS A 106 5.44 0.91 -25.75
CA CYS A 106 5.66 -0.50 -25.53
C CYS A 106 6.99 -0.73 -24.82
N THR A 107 6.95 -0.72 -23.52
CA THR A 107 8.12 -1.00 -22.66
C THR A 107 8.16 -2.47 -22.29
N GLY A 108 9.32 -2.96 -21.86
CA GLY A 108 9.45 -4.31 -21.29
C GLY A 108 8.83 -4.47 -19.90
N GLY A 109 7.93 -3.58 -19.49
CA GLY A 109 7.28 -3.50 -18.21
C GLY A 109 7.58 -2.20 -17.45
N TYR A 110 6.85 -1.96 -16.38
CA TYR A 110 7.05 -0.77 -15.55
C TYR A 110 8.49 -0.68 -15.01
N GLY A 111 9.11 0.48 -15.15
CA GLY A 111 10.50 0.73 -14.75
C GLY A 111 11.55 0.20 -15.72
N VAL A 112 11.18 -0.44 -16.84
CA VAL A 112 12.08 -0.79 -17.95
C VAL A 112 12.10 0.38 -18.93
N PRO A 113 13.27 0.93 -19.29
CA PRO A 113 13.35 2.02 -20.26
C PRO A 113 12.68 1.67 -21.59
N SER A 114 11.92 2.59 -22.18
CA SER A 114 11.25 2.39 -23.47
C SER A 114 12.23 2.12 -24.63
N SER A 115 13.48 2.57 -24.49
CA SER A 115 14.57 2.27 -25.44
C SER A 115 15.15 0.85 -25.31
N HIS A 116 14.76 0.08 -24.27
CA HIS A 116 15.22 -1.29 -24.11
C HIS A 116 14.46 -2.24 -25.02
N ASP A 117 15.19 -3.11 -25.74
CA ASP A 117 14.59 -4.16 -26.56
C ASP A 117 13.91 -5.22 -25.64
N PRO A 118 12.57 -5.31 -25.61
CA PRO A 118 11.86 -6.21 -24.71
C PRO A 118 12.10 -7.70 -25.02
N SER A 119 12.70 -8.04 -26.18
CA SER A 119 13.11 -9.41 -26.51
C SER A 119 14.35 -9.87 -25.76
N THR A 120 15.07 -8.95 -25.14
CA THR A 120 16.30 -9.21 -24.39
C THR A 120 16.08 -9.11 -22.88
N ALA A 121 16.96 -9.74 -22.10
CA ALA A 121 16.87 -9.70 -20.65
C ALA A 121 17.29 -8.34 -20.11
N TYR A 122 16.46 -7.77 -19.23
CA TYR A 122 16.73 -6.56 -18.45
C TYR A 122 16.88 -6.91 -16.97
N LYS A 123 17.93 -6.38 -16.34
CA LYS A 123 18.09 -6.47 -14.88
C LYS A 123 18.73 -5.19 -14.37
N LYS A 124 18.10 -4.56 -13.38
CA LYS A 124 18.62 -3.35 -12.76
C LYS A 124 18.17 -3.22 -11.31
N SER A 125 19.04 -2.68 -10.48
CA SER A 125 18.76 -2.32 -9.11
C SER A 125 19.41 -0.99 -8.75
N GLY A 126 18.90 -0.33 -7.73
CA GLY A 126 19.46 0.92 -7.23
C GLY A 126 18.57 1.61 -6.23
N ILE A 127 19.01 2.80 -5.82
CA ILE A 127 18.19 3.72 -5.06
C ILE A 127 17.24 4.39 -6.05
N GLU A 128 15.94 4.32 -5.75
CA GLU A 128 14.89 5.01 -6.52
C GLU A 128 14.85 6.50 -6.17
N GLY A 129 14.89 6.81 -4.88
CA GLY A 129 14.79 8.17 -4.39
C GLY A 129 14.34 8.23 -2.95
N GLY A 130 13.57 9.25 -2.61
CA GLY A 130 13.03 9.45 -1.28
C GLY A 130 11.66 10.07 -1.28
N SER A 131 10.92 9.88 -0.18
CA SER A 131 9.60 10.45 0.05
C SER A 131 9.52 11.07 1.43
N LEU A 132 8.62 12.02 1.58
CA LEU A 132 8.16 12.54 2.86
C LEU A 132 6.66 12.25 2.98
N GLU A 133 6.20 11.95 4.18
CA GLU A 133 4.80 11.63 4.45
C GLU A 133 4.27 12.46 5.61
N ALA A 134 2.99 12.79 5.54
CA ALA A 134 2.24 13.32 6.67
C ALA A 134 0.85 12.68 6.72
N ILE A 135 0.45 12.21 7.91
CA ILE A 135 -0.90 11.71 8.19
C ILE A 135 -1.52 12.56 9.29
N TYR A 136 -2.65 13.18 9.00
CA TYR A 136 -3.43 13.94 9.97
C TYR A 136 -4.77 13.27 10.25
N ARG A 137 -4.98 12.85 11.50
CA ARG A 137 -6.22 12.23 11.97
C ARG A 137 -7.18 13.33 12.43
N ILE A 138 -8.33 13.46 11.74
CA ILE A 138 -9.39 14.41 12.04
C ILE A 138 -10.31 13.86 13.13
N THR A 139 -10.71 12.59 13.03
CA THR A 139 -11.51 11.88 14.04
C THR A 139 -10.88 10.54 14.38
N ASN A 140 -10.87 10.20 15.67
CA ASN A 140 -10.26 8.97 16.17
C ASN A 140 -11.26 7.81 16.10
N PRO A 141 -10.94 6.68 15.41
CA PRO A 141 -11.83 5.53 15.26
C PRO A 141 -12.15 4.79 16.56
N VAL A 142 -11.35 5.00 17.63
CA VAL A 142 -11.60 4.41 18.95
C VAL A 142 -12.69 5.19 19.70
N THR A 143 -12.80 6.50 19.49
CA THR A 143 -13.75 7.37 20.20
C THR A 143 -14.92 7.83 19.33
N SER A 144 -14.88 7.58 18.04
CA SER A 144 -15.91 7.97 17.06
C SER A 144 -16.32 6.75 16.24
N PRO A 145 -17.58 6.66 15.80
CA PRO A 145 -18.04 5.54 14.95
C PRO A 145 -17.24 5.39 13.65
N VAL A 146 -16.71 6.50 13.12
CA VAL A 146 -15.85 6.54 11.95
C VAL A 146 -14.68 7.47 12.24
N GLY A 147 -13.49 6.93 12.14
CA GLY A 147 -12.23 7.68 12.05
C GLY A 147 -12.06 8.22 10.65
N VAL A 148 -11.61 9.47 10.54
CA VAL A 148 -11.33 10.17 9.28
C VAL A 148 -9.95 10.80 9.38
N GLY A 149 -9.15 10.67 8.33
CA GLY A 149 -7.85 11.32 8.24
C GLY A 149 -7.45 11.67 6.82
N LEU A 150 -6.41 12.46 6.72
CA LEU A 150 -5.81 12.90 5.47
C LEU A 150 -4.34 12.46 5.43
N TYR A 151 -3.90 12.06 4.28
CA TYR A 151 -2.53 11.65 3.99
C TYR A 151 -2.00 12.44 2.80
N LEU A 152 -0.72 12.78 2.85
CA LEU A 152 0.00 13.44 1.77
C LEU A 152 1.42 12.90 1.71
N GLU A 153 1.87 12.47 0.50
CA GLU A 153 3.22 11.99 0.23
C GLU A 153 3.77 12.57 -1.07
N PRO A 154 4.66 13.54 -1.06
CA PRO A 154 5.54 13.84 -2.18
C PRO A 154 6.69 12.83 -2.24
N THR A 155 6.95 12.31 -3.43
CA THR A 155 8.06 11.40 -3.77
C THR A 155 8.92 12.00 -4.86
N TRP A 156 10.23 11.92 -4.69
CA TRP A 156 11.21 12.28 -5.72
C TRP A 156 12.06 11.07 -6.03
N GLY A 157 11.98 10.62 -7.28
CA GLY A 157 12.60 9.38 -7.68
C GLY A 157 13.34 9.47 -9.00
N ARG A 158 14.07 8.39 -9.31
CA ARG A 158 14.78 8.22 -10.56
C ARG A 158 13.82 7.91 -11.71
N ASN A 159 12.87 7.01 -11.45
CA ASN A 159 11.93 6.53 -12.45
C ASN A 159 10.65 7.37 -12.47
N LYS A 160 10.27 7.97 -11.33
CA LYS A 160 9.10 8.86 -11.26
C LYS A 160 9.25 9.91 -10.16
N ASP A 161 8.59 11.05 -10.34
CA ASP A 161 8.16 11.93 -9.24
C ASP A 161 6.66 11.76 -9.06
N GLU A 162 6.19 11.83 -7.80
CA GLU A 162 4.78 11.62 -7.47
C GLU A 162 4.34 12.58 -6.37
N LEU A 163 3.08 12.99 -6.45
CA LEU A 163 2.37 13.59 -5.32
C LEU A 163 1.10 12.79 -5.08
N GLU A 164 1.08 12.06 -3.97
CA GLU A 164 -0.05 11.28 -3.54
C GLU A 164 -0.80 11.95 -2.41
N ALA A 165 -2.14 11.92 -2.47
CA ALA A 165 -3.04 12.32 -1.39
C ALA A 165 -4.06 11.22 -1.13
N ARG A 166 -4.39 10.98 0.15
CA ARG A 166 -5.44 10.02 0.53
C ARG A 166 -6.44 10.61 1.51
N LEU A 167 -7.69 10.21 1.34
CA LEU A 167 -8.69 10.24 2.40
C LEU A 167 -8.69 8.88 3.09
N LEU A 168 -8.45 8.86 4.39
CA LEU A 168 -8.40 7.65 5.21
C LEU A 168 -9.70 7.53 6.01
N LEU A 169 -10.31 6.35 5.98
CA LEU A 169 -11.51 6.00 6.71
C LEU A 169 -11.27 4.72 7.50
N GLN A 170 -11.70 4.69 8.76
CA GLN A 170 -11.57 3.52 9.63
C GLN A 170 -12.75 3.43 10.60
N SER A 171 -13.24 2.21 10.82
CA SER A 171 -14.20 1.91 11.87
C SER A 171 -13.80 0.64 12.61
N ASN A 172 -13.82 0.70 13.93
CA ASN A 172 -13.45 -0.41 14.80
C ASN A 172 -14.70 -1.02 15.44
N PHE A 173 -14.76 -2.34 15.47
CA PHE A 173 -15.88 -3.12 15.98
C PHE A 173 -15.38 -4.24 16.91
N ILE A 174 -16.26 -4.77 17.75
CA ILE A 174 -16.00 -5.94 18.62
C ILE A 174 -14.77 -5.68 19.51
N ASP A 175 -14.78 -4.57 20.25
CA ASP A 175 -13.67 -4.14 21.10
C ASP A 175 -12.33 -4.08 20.34
N ASP A 176 -12.30 -3.36 19.23
CA ASP A 176 -11.14 -3.19 18.31
C ASP A 176 -10.58 -4.51 17.74
N ARG A 177 -11.38 -5.57 17.72
CA ARG A 177 -10.99 -6.86 17.12
C ARG A 177 -11.26 -6.92 15.64
N LEU A 178 -12.28 -6.21 15.14
CA LEU A 178 -12.58 -6.10 13.72
C LEU A 178 -12.35 -4.65 13.29
N ILE A 179 -11.42 -4.47 12.36
CA ILE A 179 -11.10 -3.19 11.74
C ILE A 179 -11.62 -3.23 10.31
N LEU A 180 -12.48 -2.29 9.96
CA LEU A 180 -12.85 -1.97 8.58
C LEU A 180 -12.13 -0.69 8.20
N ALA A 181 -11.37 -0.70 7.12
CA ALA A 181 -10.64 0.46 6.66
C ALA A 181 -10.80 0.66 5.15
N GLY A 182 -10.71 1.90 4.72
CA GLY A 182 -10.74 2.27 3.32
C GLY A 182 -9.92 3.52 3.05
N ASN A 183 -9.32 3.59 1.87
CA ASN A 183 -8.63 4.77 1.40
C ASN A 183 -9.15 5.17 0.02
N VAL A 184 -9.37 6.47 -0.18
CA VAL A 184 -9.51 7.05 -1.51
C VAL A 184 -8.20 7.73 -1.82
N VAL A 185 -7.52 7.29 -2.87
CA VAL A 185 -6.16 7.72 -3.24
C VAL A 185 -6.23 8.48 -4.55
N VAL A 186 -5.60 9.63 -4.59
CA VAL A 186 -5.34 10.39 -5.82
C VAL A 186 -3.85 10.62 -5.89
N ALA A 187 -3.22 10.24 -6.99
CA ALA A 187 -1.84 10.58 -7.26
C ALA A 187 -1.67 11.24 -8.62
N ASN A 188 -0.72 12.15 -8.70
CA ASN A 188 -0.21 12.71 -9.93
C ASN A 188 1.25 12.31 -10.05
N GLU A 189 1.61 11.69 -11.16
CA GLU A 189 2.93 11.13 -11.42
C GLU A 189 3.57 11.78 -12.66
N ARG A 190 4.90 11.74 -12.67
CA ARG A 190 5.70 12.05 -13.86
C ARG A 190 6.69 10.92 -14.08
N LEU A 191 6.44 10.08 -15.06
CA LEU A 191 7.29 8.95 -15.40
C LEU A 191 8.52 9.43 -16.17
N LYS A 192 9.69 8.97 -15.74
CA LYS A 192 11.01 9.39 -16.26
C LYS A 192 11.72 8.30 -17.05
N PHE A 193 11.30 7.05 -16.95
CA PHE A 193 11.90 5.90 -17.66
C PHE A 193 11.40 5.77 -19.11
N ILE A 194 10.37 6.50 -19.49
CA ILE A 194 9.85 6.56 -20.86
C ILE A 194 10.68 7.54 -21.67
N GLU A 195 10.96 7.19 -22.92
CA GLU A 195 11.75 8.01 -23.84
C GLU A 195 11.11 9.39 -24.03
N ASN A 196 11.93 10.44 -24.01
CA ASN A 196 11.57 11.85 -23.93
C ASN A 196 11.17 12.37 -22.54
N GLY A 197 11.17 11.52 -21.50
CA GLY A 197 11.03 11.88 -20.08
C GLY A 197 9.76 12.64 -19.70
N ASN A 198 9.37 12.59 -18.45
CA ASN A 198 8.27 13.37 -17.88
C ASN A 198 6.89 13.12 -18.53
N VAL A 199 6.54 11.86 -18.78
CA VAL A 199 5.18 11.49 -19.19
C VAL A 199 4.27 11.67 -17.97
N PRO A 200 3.25 12.56 -18.06
CA PRO A 200 2.33 12.77 -16.96
C PRO A 200 1.33 11.61 -16.89
N GLU A 201 1.07 11.17 -15.66
CA GLU A 201 0.00 10.23 -15.35
C GLU A 201 -0.70 10.66 -14.08
N SER A 202 -1.92 10.19 -13.88
CA SER A 202 -2.60 10.28 -12.59
C SER A 202 -3.42 9.04 -12.34
N MET A 203 -3.65 8.74 -11.06
CA MET A 203 -4.45 7.59 -10.66
C MET A 203 -5.51 7.97 -9.63
N LEU A 204 -6.61 7.21 -9.67
CA LEU A 204 -7.66 7.22 -8.65
C LEU A 204 -7.90 5.79 -8.16
N ASP A 205 -7.59 5.56 -6.89
CA ASP A 205 -7.78 4.25 -6.27
C ASP A 205 -8.82 4.31 -5.17
N PHE A 206 -9.56 3.21 -5.06
CA PHE A 206 -10.38 2.89 -3.91
C PHE A 206 -9.86 1.60 -3.28
N LEU A 207 -9.31 1.70 -2.08
CA LEU A 207 -8.88 0.55 -1.29
C LEU A 207 -9.90 0.32 -0.18
N VAL A 208 -10.28 -0.93 0.02
CA VAL A 208 -11.15 -1.34 1.12
C VAL A 208 -10.67 -2.65 1.71
N GLY A 209 -10.78 -2.81 3.02
CA GLY A 209 -10.34 -4.02 3.69
C GLY A 209 -11.01 -4.24 5.03
N ALA A 210 -10.95 -5.49 5.45
CA ALA A 210 -11.39 -5.94 6.76
C ALA A 210 -10.30 -6.81 7.37
N SER A 211 -9.93 -6.54 8.62
CA SER A 211 -8.96 -7.33 9.38
C SER A 211 -9.55 -7.73 10.73
N TYR A 212 -9.45 -9.00 11.09
CA TYR A 212 -9.99 -9.53 12.34
C TYR A 212 -8.89 -10.15 13.21
N ARG A 213 -8.80 -9.66 14.45
CA ARG A 213 -7.89 -10.21 15.46
C ARG A 213 -8.50 -11.47 16.07
N PHE A 214 -8.11 -12.62 15.54
CA PHE A 214 -8.61 -13.93 15.98
C PHE A 214 -7.86 -14.49 17.19
N ALA A 215 -6.66 -14.00 17.48
CA ALA A 215 -5.85 -14.34 18.66
C ALA A 215 -5.13 -13.09 19.20
N PRO A 216 -4.61 -13.07 20.44
CA PRO A 216 -4.05 -11.86 21.07
C PRO A 216 -3.00 -11.10 20.26
N LYS A 217 -2.25 -11.79 19.41
CA LYS A 217 -1.16 -11.21 18.61
C LYS A 217 -1.38 -11.37 17.10
N TRP A 218 -2.45 -12.02 16.69
CA TRP A 218 -2.67 -12.39 15.29
C TRP A 218 -3.94 -11.79 14.75
N SER A 219 -3.83 -11.16 13.62
CA SER A 219 -4.96 -10.71 12.81
C SER A 219 -4.84 -11.26 11.39
N ALA A 220 -5.96 -11.53 10.77
CA ALA A 220 -6.04 -11.90 9.36
C ALA A 220 -7.20 -11.15 8.71
N GLY A 221 -7.08 -10.90 7.42
CA GLY A 221 -8.06 -10.10 6.71
C GLY A 221 -8.02 -10.28 5.21
N VAL A 222 -8.74 -9.40 4.54
CA VAL A 222 -8.79 -9.29 3.09
C VAL A 222 -8.72 -7.82 2.69
N GLU A 223 -8.03 -7.56 1.58
CA GLU A 223 -7.90 -6.23 0.98
C GLU A 223 -8.31 -6.28 -0.49
N ALA A 224 -9.00 -5.25 -0.95
CA ALA A 224 -9.31 -5.03 -2.35
C ALA A 224 -8.85 -3.65 -2.80
N ARG A 225 -8.41 -3.53 -4.06
CA ARG A 225 -8.06 -2.28 -4.73
C ARG A 225 -8.84 -2.18 -6.03
N PHE A 226 -9.49 -1.07 -6.23
CA PHE A 226 -10.09 -0.66 -7.50
C PHE A 226 -9.26 0.49 -8.04
N HIS A 227 -8.50 0.22 -9.08
CA HIS A 227 -7.50 1.09 -9.64
C HIS A 227 -7.94 1.66 -10.98
N ASN A 228 -7.66 2.95 -11.20
CA ASN A 228 -7.95 3.64 -12.45
C ASN A 228 -6.77 4.54 -12.80
N ASP A 229 -6.21 4.36 -13.99
CA ASP A 229 -5.13 5.17 -14.54
C ASP A 229 -5.63 6.13 -15.62
N TYR A 230 -4.99 7.28 -15.65
CA TYR A 230 -5.26 8.38 -16.57
C TYR A 230 -3.95 8.85 -17.20
N SER A 231 -3.94 9.06 -18.54
CA SER A 231 -2.75 9.48 -19.27
C SER A 231 -2.40 10.97 -19.11
N GLU A 232 -3.16 11.71 -18.31
CA GLU A 232 -2.93 13.12 -18.01
C GLU A 232 -3.03 13.36 -16.50
N LEU A 233 -2.50 14.50 -16.04
CA LEU A 233 -2.66 14.91 -14.66
C LEU A 233 -4.12 15.26 -14.33
N ASN A 234 -4.46 15.22 -13.06
CA ASN A 234 -5.77 15.60 -12.53
C ASN A 234 -6.94 14.75 -13.06
N LEU A 235 -6.72 13.44 -13.20
CA LEU A 235 -7.73 12.43 -13.55
C LEU A 235 -8.42 12.70 -14.90
N ARG A 236 -7.63 13.08 -15.88
CA ARG A 236 -8.12 13.29 -17.24
C ARG A 236 -7.71 12.14 -18.14
N ASN A 237 -8.61 11.76 -19.05
CA ASN A 237 -8.39 10.74 -20.06
C ASN A 237 -8.02 9.37 -19.44
N GLN A 238 -9.03 8.69 -18.91
CA GLN A 238 -8.87 7.33 -18.38
C GLN A 238 -8.37 6.37 -19.45
N VAL A 239 -7.30 5.64 -19.16
CA VAL A 239 -6.66 4.70 -20.09
C VAL A 239 -6.75 3.26 -19.62
N GLN A 240 -6.82 3.03 -18.30
CA GLN A 240 -6.85 1.69 -17.73
C GLN A 240 -7.67 1.64 -16.44
N ARG A 241 -8.12 0.43 -16.12
CA ARG A 241 -8.69 0.09 -14.82
C ARG A 241 -8.29 -1.33 -14.44
N ALA A 242 -8.09 -1.57 -13.16
CA ALA A 242 -7.80 -2.91 -12.64
C ALA A 242 -8.44 -3.12 -11.27
N THR A 243 -8.76 -4.36 -10.96
CA THR A 243 -9.29 -4.77 -9.65
C THR A 243 -8.40 -5.86 -9.08
N PHE A 244 -7.93 -5.63 -7.87
CA PHE A 244 -7.09 -6.57 -7.12
C PHE A 244 -7.80 -6.97 -5.83
N ILE A 245 -7.60 -8.21 -5.40
CA ILE A 245 -8.09 -8.71 -4.12
C ILE A 245 -7.13 -9.76 -3.57
N GLY A 246 -7.01 -9.82 -2.26
CA GLY A 246 -6.22 -10.85 -1.62
C GLY A 246 -6.20 -10.78 -0.10
N PRO A 247 -5.68 -11.84 0.55
CA PRO A 247 -5.58 -11.93 1.99
C PRO A 247 -4.41 -11.13 2.55
N ASN A 248 -4.52 -10.77 3.82
CA ASN A 248 -3.43 -10.30 4.66
C ASN A 248 -3.36 -11.06 5.97
N MET A 249 -2.20 -11.01 6.60
CA MET A 249 -1.97 -11.54 7.95
C MET A 249 -0.99 -10.62 8.68
N HIS A 250 -1.32 -10.32 9.93
CA HIS A 250 -0.52 -9.49 10.80
C HIS A 250 -0.20 -10.20 12.11
N TYR A 251 1.03 -10.03 12.59
CA TYR A 251 1.49 -10.47 13.90
C TYR A 251 2.14 -9.32 14.65
N ALA A 252 1.64 -9.01 15.84
CA ALA A 252 2.20 -8.00 16.73
C ALA A 252 2.87 -8.64 17.94
N ALA A 253 4.19 -8.51 18.05
CA ALA A 253 4.95 -8.80 19.26
C ALA A 253 4.97 -7.57 20.19
N LYS A 254 5.79 -7.61 21.24
CA LYS A 254 5.95 -6.48 22.15
C LYS A 254 6.78 -5.35 21.52
N ASP A 255 7.86 -5.72 20.83
CA ASP A 255 8.89 -4.79 20.39
C ASP A 255 9.05 -4.77 18.86
N TRP A 256 8.18 -5.46 18.13
CA TRP A 256 8.14 -5.50 16.67
C TRP A 256 6.81 -6.07 16.16
N TRP A 257 6.49 -5.78 14.92
CA TRP A 257 5.35 -6.37 14.24
C TRP A 257 5.72 -6.76 12.80
N VAL A 258 4.94 -7.63 12.20
CA VAL A 258 5.07 -8.00 10.79
C VAL A 258 3.70 -8.16 10.15
N THR A 259 3.57 -7.64 8.93
CA THR A 259 2.39 -7.82 8.08
C THR A 259 2.83 -8.40 6.75
N GLY A 260 2.17 -9.45 6.33
CA GLY A 260 2.29 -10.01 4.98
C GLY A 260 0.95 -9.94 4.27
N ALA A 261 0.94 -9.54 3.00
CA ALA A 261 -0.26 -9.57 2.18
C ALA A 261 0.08 -9.95 0.74
N TRP A 262 -0.92 -10.50 0.07
CA TRP A 262 -0.88 -10.82 -1.34
C TRP A 262 -2.18 -10.35 -1.98
N ARG A 263 -2.09 -9.77 -3.16
CA ARG A 263 -3.26 -9.47 -3.98
C ARG A 263 -3.04 -9.91 -5.42
N TYR A 264 -4.11 -10.38 -6.01
CA TYR A 264 -4.16 -10.89 -7.37
C TYR A 264 -5.03 -9.98 -8.23
N GLN A 265 -4.60 -9.68 -9.45
CA GLN A 265 -5.41 -8.94 -10.40
C GLN A 265 -6.57 -9.81 -10.88
N LEU A 266 -7.76 -9.57 -10.32
CA LEU A 266 -8.97 -10.33 -10.61
C LEU A 266 -9.59 -9.94 -11.96
N ALA A 267 -9.60 -8.63 -12.25
CA ALA A 267 -10.19 -8.08 -13.46
C ALA A 267 -9.46 -6.79 -13.86
N GLY A 268 -9.64 -6.37 -15.09
CA GLY A 268 -9.11 -5.12 -15.59
C GLY A 268 -9.65 -4.79 -16.99
N GLY A 269 -9.14 -3.73 -17.56
CA GLY A 269 -9.46 -3.32 -18.93
C GLY A 269 -8.70 -2.08 -19.36
N THR A 270 -8.38 -2.03 -20.64
CA THR A 270 -7.84 -0.83 -21.31
C THR A 270 -8.99 0.02 -21.81
N CYS A 271 -8.98 1.31 -21.53
CA CYS A 271 -9.98 2.27 -21.98
C CYS A 271 -9.44 3.02 -23.20
N MET A 272 -10.07 2.85 -24.34
CA MET A 272 -9.71 3.53 -25.60
C MET A 272 -10.69 4.70 -25.84
N GLY A 273 -10.18 5.85 -26.21
CA GLY A 273 -11.02 6.99 -26.60
C GLY A 273 -11.53 7.89 -25.49
N GLY A 274 -11.13 7.70 -24.22
CA GLY A 274 -11.39 8.65 -23.14
C GLY A 274 -12.81 8.64 -22.58
N GLY A 275 -13.54 7.53 -22.67
CA GLY A 275 -14.87 7.37 -22.07
C GLY A 275 -15.05 6.03 -21.37
N GLU A 276 -15.73 6.01 -20.21
CA GLU A 276 -16.03 4.78 -19.45
C GLU A 276 -16.73 3.69 -20.27
N ALA A 277 -17.46 4.09 -21.31
CA ALA A 277 -18.23 3.17 -22.15
C ALA A 277 -17.37 2.31 -23.08
N GLU A 278 -16.11 2.65 -23.25
CA GLU A 278 -15.21 2.02 -24.23
C GLU A 278 -14.11 1.17 -23.62
N CYS A 279 -14.12 0.97 -22.29
CA CYS A 279 -13.14 0.12 -21.62
C CYS A 279 -13.36 -1.35 -21.95
N SER A 280 -12.34 -2.04 -22.44
CA SER A 280 -12.36 -3.49 -22.61
C SER A 280 -12.52 -4.20 -21.25
N ASN A 281 -12.96 -5.45 -21.26
CA ASN A 281 -13.02 -6.30 -20.07
C ASN A 281 -11.83 -7.29 -20.01
N ALA A 282 -10.70 -6.93 -20.60
CA ALA A 282 -9.47 -7.72 -20.53
C ALA A 282 -8.63 -7.33 -19.31
N ARG A 283 -7.84 -8.27 -18.81
CA ARG A 283 -6.81 -7.97 -17.80
C ARG A 283 -5.74 -7.05 -18.41
N VAL A 284 -5.21 -6.14 -17.61
CA VAL A 284 -4.19 -5.19 -18.04
C VAL A 284 -2.87 -5.58 -17.39
N TRP A 285 -1.86 -5.87 -18.22
CA TRP A 285 -0.56 -6.35 -17.78
C TRP A 285 0.60 -5.41 -18.17
N ASP A 286 0.35 -4.19 -18.58
CA ASP A 286 1.42 -3.26 -18.98
C ASP A 286 2.11 -2.62 -17.76
N SER A 287 1.41 -1.79 -16.99
CA SER A 287 1.93 -1.22 -15.75
C SER A 287 1.57 -2.05 -14.51
N HIS A 288 0.64 -3.01 -14.63
CA HIS A 288 0.11 -3.79 -13.53
C HIS A 288 0.55 -5.24 -13.59
N SER A 289 0.95 -5.76 -12.44
CA SER A 289 1.33 -7.16 -12.30
C SER A 289 0.15 -8.05 -12.04
N VAL A 290 0.29 -9.33 -12.37
CA VAL A 290 -0.70 -10.38 -12.05
C VAL A 290 -0.80 -10.56 -10.54
N ASN A 291 0.36 -10.61 -9.88
CA ASN A 291 0.47 -10.82 -8.44
C ASN A 291 1.27 -9.68 -7.81
N GLU A 292 0.82 -9.25 -6.65
CA GLU A 292 1.54 -8.30 -5.81
C GLU A 292 1.63 -8.87 -4.40
N PHE A 293 2.85 -8.93 -3.88
CA PHE A 293 3.17 -9.39 -2.53
C PHE A 293 3.77 -8.23 -1.76
N ILE A 294 3.42 -8.11 -0.49
CA ILE A 294 4.02 -7.13 0.40
C ILE A 294 4.34 -7.75 1.75
N VAL A 295 5.49 -7.39 2.28
CA VAL A 295 5.88 -7.66 3.67
C VAL A 295 6.34 -6.35 4.29
N LYS A 296 5.77 -6.03 5.45
CA LYS A 296 6.16 -4.89 6.28
C LYS A 296 6.63 -5.41 7.63
N VAL A 297 7.69 -4.82 8.17
CA VAL A 297 8.17 -5.11 9.53
C VAL A 297 8.45 -3.79 10.21
N GLY A 298 7.82 -3.57 11.35
CA GLY A 298 7.98 -2.36 12.15
C GLY A 298 8.65 -2.62 13.50
N PHE A 299 9.46 -1.65 13.94
CA PHE A 299 10.21 -1.67 15.18
C PHE A 299 10.01 -0.34 15.90
N PRO A 300 9.12 -0.26 16.91
CA PRO A 300 9.02 0.92 17.76
C PRO A 300 10.37 1.22 18.41
N LEU A 301 10.87 2.44 18.23
CA LEU A 301 12.10 2.95 18.83
C LEU A 301 11.73 3.77 20.06
N ASN A 302 12.18 3.37 21.23
CA ASN A 302 11.84 4.03 22.52
C ASN A 302 12.74 5.23 22.83
#